data_1878659399578dc8d5907fd8cd0c57e7
#
_entry.id   1878659399578dc8d5907fd8cd0c57e7
#
_cell.length_a   1.000
_cell.length_b   1.000
_cell.length_c   1.000
_cell.angle_alpha   90.00
_cell.angle_beta   90.00
_cell.angle_gamma   90.00
#
_symmetry.space_group_name_H-M   'P 1'
#
loop_
_entity.id
_entity.type
_entity.pdbx_description
1 polymer ?
#
loop_
_entity_poly.entity_id
_entity_poly.type
_entity_poly.pdbx_seq_one_letter_code
_entity_poly.pdbx_strand_id
1 'polypeptide(L)'
;MSVSRLCLLLLLLSLPAQAVTLHGLLRHQAEQQPLLLDSPRYKTSAGETFAITRASWLLSGFALQRGDGSWLELPENVAWMDAAKKCAQFALAEVPAGRYTALRFHVGIDAAANAANPAQHAADHPLNPNVCGLHWSWQGGYIFLALEGSWRGADGAPGGFSYHLARDANRTAIVLKGDFDLTGDATAEIEFDVAKVLKGAKPLSFAKDGVSTHSQPGDPIAAALVANLPGAFALRTVTSHVPGIARVSEVKPIGLPAKFTPFQLKMSSTFPIPPLPRDNPLIEERVALGERLFNDTALSRDGTLSCASCHPRERAFADPRKLSVGVEGRVGTRQGMPLFNLAWKTSFFWDGRAPSLREQALIPIQDHLEMDEALENVVKKLGKTTREHFAHAFDSPEVTPERIGLALESFLLTLTSHDSKFDRAMRGEEKLSTEEQRGFELFMQEREPRMGSMGADCFHCHGGALFTDHQFRNNGLAIDEADLGRFRVTKAAIDRGTFSTPSLRNIAVTAPYMHDGRFTTLEQVLDHYSEGVRRTDTLDPNLAKHPEGGLHLTAEEKRAVIAFLKTLTDRRFENH
;
A
#
# COMPACT_ATOMS: atom_id res chain seq x y z
N MET A 1 -59.66 -61.51 -6.65
CA MET A 1 -58.78 -61.02 -7.67
C MET A 1 -58.53 -59.52 -7.40
N SER A 2 -57.40 -59.24 -6.72
CA SER A 2 -57.04 -57.88 -6.35
C SER A 2 -55.77 -57.50 -7.13
N VAL A 3 -55.84 -56.52 -7.96
CA VAL A 3 -54.71 -56.04 -8.80
C VAL A 3 -54.06 -54.90 -8.03
N SER A 4 -52.88 -55.16 -7.43
CA SER A 4 -52.01 -54.13 -6.83
C SER A 4 -51.36 -53.30 -7.96
N ARG A 5 -51.65 -51.98 -8.00
CA ARG A 5 -50.95 -51.01 -8.82
C ARG A 5 -49.66 -50.61 -8.11
N LEU A 6 -48.53 -50.99 -8.68
CA LEU A 6 -47.18 -50.57 -8.28
C LEU A 6 -46.94 -49.15 -8.88
N CYS A 7 -46.95 -48.11 -8.03
CA CYS A 7 -46.50 -46.79 -8.40
C CYS A 7 -44.97 -46.74 -8.39
N LEU A 8 -44.35 -46.68 -9.57
CA LEU A 8 -42.92 -46.44 -9.72
C LEU A 8 -42.66 -44.94 -9.51
N LEU A 9 -42.12 -44.58 -8.33
CA LEU A 9 -41.56 -43.24 -8.07
C LEU A 9 -40.24 -43.13 -8.81
N LEU A 10 -40.20 -42.43 -9.93
CA LEU A 10 -38.96 -41.98 -10.58
C LEU A 10 -38.32 -40.88 -9.71
N LEU A 11 -37.36 -41.26 -8.87
CA LEU A 11 -36.42 -40.30 -8.28
C LEU A 11 -35.53 -39.77 -9.43
N LEU A 12 -35.83 -38.57 -9.89
CA LEU A 12 -34.90 -37.78 -10.69
C LEU A 12 -33.71 -37.40 -9.79
N LEU A 13 -32.66 -38.22 -9.80
CA LEU A 13 -31.37 -37.85 -9.28
C LEU A 13 -30.85 -36.71 -10.16
N SER A 14 -31.02 -35.46 -9.71
CA SER A 14 -30.30 -34.34 -10.29
C SER A 14 -28.81 -34.56 -10.04
N LEU A 15 -28.08 -34.91 -11.09
CA LEU A 15 -26.61 -34.88 -11.04
C LEU A 15 -26.20 -33.48 -10.56
N PRO A 16 -25.24 -33.36 -9.64
CA PRO A 16 -24.74 -32.06 -9.25
C PRO A 16 -24.25 -31.34 -10.52
N ALA A 17 -24.71 -30.12 -10.75
CA ALA A 17 -24.21 -29.33 -11.88
C ALA A 17 -22.70 -29.22 -11.73
N GLN A 18 -21.96 -29.48 -12.82
CA GLN A 18 -20.50 -29.33 -12.82
C GLN A 18 -20.16 -27.90 -12.41
N ALA A 19 -19.35 -27.75 -11.37
CA ALA A 19 -18.85 -26.44 -10.95
C ALA A 19 -17.71 -26.02 -11.90
N VAL A 20 -17.73 -24.74 -12.31
CA VAL A 20 -16.73 -24.14 -13.18
C VAL A 20 -16.19 -22.86 -12.55
N THR A 21 -15.07 -22.36 -13.04
CA THR A 21 -14.51 -21.07 -12.64
C THR A 21 -14.73 -20.03 -13.73
N LEU A 22 -15.38 -18.91 -13.37
CA LEU A 22 -15.45 -17.75 -14.25
C LEU A 22 -14.36 -16.74 -13.85
N HIS A 23 -13.36 -16.61 -14.71
CA HIS A 23 -12.31 -15.59 -14.56
C HIS A 23 -12.82 -14.26 -15.11
N GLY A 24 -12.55 -13.16 -14.40
CA GLY A 24 -12.75 -11.80 -14.90
C GLY A 24 -11.41 -11.20 -15.31
N LEU A 25 -11.35 -10.62 -16.51
CA LEU A 25 -10.18 -9.89 -17.00
C LEU A 25 -10.62 -8.46 -17.35
N LEU A 26 -10.16 -7.47 -16.56
CA LEU A 26 -10.43 -6.07 -16.83
C LEU A 26 -9.39 -5.48 -17.80
N ARG A 27 -9.91 -4.80 -18.83
CA ARG A 27 -9.12 -3.98 -19.76
C ARG A 27 -9.27 -2.52 -19.34
N HIS A 28 -8.22 -1.97 -18.73
CA HIS A 28 -8.17 -0.57 -18.37
C HIS A 28 -8.03 0.27 -19.65
N GLN A 29 -9.00 1.16 -19.89
CA GLN A 29 -9.04 2.04 -21.05
C GLN A 29 -9.27 3.49 -20.60
N ALA A 30 -8.93 4.42 -21.49
CA ALA A 30 -9.37 5.79 -21.44
C ALA A 30 -9.63 6.25 -22.87
N GLU A 31 -10.84 6.77 -23.13
CA GLU A 31 -11.28 7.19 -24.47
C GLU A 31 -11.16 6.06 -25.53
N GLN A 32 -11.54 4.84 -25.13
CA GLN A 32 -11.51 3.62 -25.94
C GLN A 32 -10.10 3.15 -26.38
N GLN A 33 -9.06 3.70 -25.78
CA GLN A 33 -7.68 3.27 -25.98
C GLN A 33 -7.13 2.68 -24.67
N PRO A 34 -6.13 1.81 -24.72
CA PRO A 34 -5.47 1.34 -23.51
C PRO A 34 -5.05 2.51 -22.62
N LEU A 35 -5.38 2.43 -21.32
CA LEU A 35 -5.03 3.47 -20.36
C LEU A 35 -3.51 3.61 -20.27
N LEU A 36 -3.03 4.82 -20.49
CA LEU A 36 -1.64 5.20 -20.24
C LEU A 36 -1.62 6.10 -19.02
N LEU A 37 -1.05 5.61 -17.93
CA LEU A 37 -0.84 6.39 -16.73
C LEU A 37 0.19 7.51 -16.98
N ASP A 38 0.11 8.56 -16.18
CA ASP A 38 1.04 9.70 -16.19
C ASP A 38 1.16 10.43 -17.52
N SER A 39 0.13 10.28 -18.38
CA SER A 39 0.11 10.86 -19.71
C SER A 39 -0.94 11.97 -19.82
N PRO A 40 -0.54 13.25 -19.95
CA PRO A 40 -1.46 14.39 -20.00
C PRO A 40 -2.07 14.54 -21.40
N ARG A 41 -2.87 13.55 -21.80
CA ARG A 41 -3.51 13.48 -23.13
C ARG A 41 -5.03 13.44 -23.11
N TYR A 42 -5.62 13.07 -21.97
CA TYR A 42 -7.06 12.94 -21.84
C TYR A 42 -7.69 14.31 -21.65
N LYS A 43 -8.96 14.45 -22.03
CA LYS A 43 -9.67 15.72 -21.88
C LYS A 43 -11.00 15.52 -21.18
N THR A 44 -11.38 16.40 -20.25
CA THR A 44 -12.74 16.48 -19.73
C THR A 44 -13.72 16.95 -20.80
N SER A 45 -15.01 16.87 -20.53
CA SER A 45 -16.04 17.47 -21.42
C SER A 45 -15.91 19.00 -21.52
N ALA A 46 -15.29 19.64 -20.53
CA ALA A 46 -14.97 21.08 -20.54
C ALA A 46 -13.67 21.42 -21.30
N GLY A 47 -12.97 20.41 -21.85
CA GLY A 47 -11.73 20.58 -22.62
C GLY A 47 -10.46 20.67 -21.79
N GLU A 48 -10.53 20.51 -20.46
CA GLU A 48 -9.36 20.51 -19.57
C GLU A 48 -8.52 19.26 -19.82
N THR A 49 -7.22 19.42 -19.97
CA THR A 49 -6.30 18.29 -20.19
C THR A 49 -5.91 17.66 -18.85
N PHE A 50 -5.95 16.31 -18.79
CA PHE A 50 -5.56 15.59 -17.55
C PHE A 50 -4.76 14.33 -17.84
N ALA A 51 -4.08 13.86 -16.79
CA ALA A 51 -3.43 12.55 -16.70
C ALA A 51 -4.00 11.79 -15.49
N ILE A 52 -4.09 10.48 -15.60
CA ILE A 52 -4.39 9.58 -14.49
C ILE A 52 -3.06 9.06 -13.94
N THR A 53 -2.80 9.26 -12.64
CA THR A 53 -1.62 8.72 -11.94
C THR A 53 -1.98 7.49 -11.12
N ARG A 54 -3.23 7.41 -10.63
CA ARG A 54 -3.78 6.29 -9.89
C ARG A 54 -5.20 6.00 -10.29
N ALA A 55 -5.49 4.72 -10.56
CA ALA A 55 -6.84 4.18 -10.69
C ALA A 55 -6.87 2.83 -9.97
N SER A 56 -7.51 2.79 -8.79
CA SER A 56 -7.54 1.64 -7.90
C SER A 56 -8.92 1.51 -7.27
N TRP A 57 -9.52 0.31 -7.25
CA TRP A 57 -10.88 0.10 -6.73
C TRP A 57 -11.14 -1.31 -6.25
N LEU A 58 -12.20 -1.46 -5.47
CA LEU A 58 -12.68 -2.72 -4.94
C LEU A 58 -13.95 -3.17 -5.67
N LEU A 59 -14.04 -4.48 -5.94
CA LEU A 59 -15.22 -5.13 -6.50
C LEU A 59 -15.74 -6.17 -5.51
N SER A 60 -17.08 -6.23 -5.34
CA SER A 60 -17.74 -7.21 -4.46
C SER A 60 -19.17 -7.50 -4.92
N GLY A 61 -19.86 -8.38 -4.19
CA GLY A 61 -21.27 -8.68 -4.44
C GLY A 61 -21.51 -9.15 -5.87
N PHE A 62 -20.65 -10.06 -6.32
CA PHE A 62 -20.75 -10.70 -7.62
C PHE A 62 -22.01 -11.55 -7.72
N ALA A 63 -22.67 -11.53 -8.86
CA ALA A 63 -23.82 -12.39 -9.17
C ALA A 63 -23.94 -12.62 -10.66
N LEU A 64 -24.51 -13.76 -11.03
CA LEU A 64 -24.82 -14.13 -12.41
C LEU A 64 -26.33 -14.27 -12.59
N GLN A 65 -26.89 -13.66 -13.62
CA GLN A 65 -28.32 -13.78 -13.94
C GLN A 65 -28.54 -15.01 -14.82
N ARG A 66 -29.44 -15.91 -14.38
CA ARG A 66 -29.85 -17.07 -15.15
C ARG A 66 -30.84 -16.69 -16.25
N GLY A 67 -31.07 -17.58 -17.19
CA GLY A 67 -32.04 -17.38 -18.29
C GLY A 67 -33.48 -17.17 -17.83
N ASP A 68 -33.85 -17.59 -16.62
CA ASP A 68 -35.18 -17.34 -16.00
C ASP A 68 -35.28 -15.97 -15.29
N GLY A 69 -34.20 -15.18 -15.33
CA GLY A 69 -34.10 -13.88 -14.67
C GLY A 69 -33.70 -13.91 -13.21
N SER A 70 -33.57 -15.07 -12.57
CA SER A 70 -33.08 -15.20 -11.19
C SER A 70 -31.59 -14.91 -11.10
N TRP A 71 -31.13 -14.43 -9.92
CA TRP A 71 -29.72 -14.16 -9.66
C TRP A 71 -29.07 -15.28 -8.83
N LEU A 72 -27.93 -15.75 -9.28
CA LEU A 72 -27.02 -16.57 -8.49
C LEU A 72 -26.04 -15.62 -7.77
N GLU A 73 -26.20 -15.46 -6.48
CA GLU A 73 -25.33 -14.62 -5.66
C GLU A 73 -24.01 -15.35 -5.33
N LEU A 74 -22.91 -14.61 -5.37
CA LEU A 74 -21.54 -15.09 -5.05
C LEU A 74 -20.91 -14.16 -4.00
N PRO A 75 -21.46 -14.10 -2.77
CA PRO A 75 -21.18 -13.05 -1.78
C PRO A 75 -19.74 -13.04 -1.27
N GLU A 76 -19.10 -14.20 -1.18
CA GLU A 76 -17.75 -14.34 -0.61
C GLU A 76 -16.63 -13.78 -1.50
N ASN A 77 -16.97 -13.39 -2.75
CA ASN A 77 -15.98 -12.95 -3.70
C ASN A 77 -15.74 -11.44 -3.59
N VAL A 78 -14.48 -11.08 -3.34
CA VAL A 78 -13.99 -9.71 -3.35
C VAL A 78 -12.75 -9.63 -4.23
N ALA A 79 -12.62 -8.56 -5.01
CA ALA A 79 -11.47 -8.33 -5.85
C ALA A 79 -10.94 -6.91 -5.70
N TRP A 80 -9.65 -6.77 -5.76
CA TRP A 80 -8.97 -5.49 -5.83
C TRP A 80 -8.38 -5.31 -7.23
N MET A 81 -8.66 -4.17 -7.83
CA MET A 81 -8.19 -3.78 -9.16
C MET A 81 -7.28 -2.56 -9.05
N ASP A 82 -6.16 -2.55 -9.77
CA ASP A 82 -5.21 -1.45 -9.74
C ASP A 82 -4.46 -1.36 -11.07
N ALA A 83 -4.58 -0.22 -11.75
CA ALA A 83 -4.01 -0.02 -13.06
C ALA A 83 -2.47 0.06 -13.02
N ALA A 84 -1.89 0.71 -12.00
CA ALA A 84 -0.44 0.88 -11.86
C ALA A 84 0.25 -0.45 -11.50
N LYS A 85 -0.37 -1.24 -10.65
CA LYS A 85 0.14 -2.56 -10.23
C LYS A 85 -0.25 -3.69 -11.19
N LYS A 86 -0.95 -3.35 -12.29
CA LYS A 86 -1.45 -4.33 -13.30
C LYS A 86 -2.33 -5.41 -12.68
N CYS A 87 -3.00 -5.10 -11.57
CA CYS A 87 -3.97 -5.97 -10.94
C CYS A 87 -5.30 -5.82 -11.68
N ALA A 88 -5.59 -6.74 -12.59
CA ALA A 88 -6.68 -6.66 -13.57
C ALA A 88 -7.49 -7.95 -13.68
N GLN A 89 -7.33 -8.88 -12.75
CA GLN A 89 -7.98 -10.19 -12.82
C GLN A 89 -8.64 -10.57 -11.49
N PHE A 90 -9.75 -11.33 -11.59
CA PHE A 90 -10.39 -11.99 -10.47
C PHE A 90 -10.92 -13.37 -10.90
N ALA A 91 -11.27 -14.22 -9.95
CA ALA A 91 -11.86 -15.53 -10.23
C ALA A 91 -13.09 -15.73 -9.35
N LEU A 92 -14.16 -16.21 -9.97
CA LEU A 92 -15.40 -16.66 -9.30
C LEU A 92 -15.43 -18.18 -9.40
N ALA A 93 -15.03 -18.84 -8.34
CA ALA A 93 -15.03 -20.29 -8.24
C ALA A 93 -16.44 -20.83 -7.95
N GLU A 94 -16.63 -22.14 -8.11
CA GLU A 94 -17.85 -22.88 -7.77
C GLU A 94 -19.12 -22.36 -8.47
N VAL A 95 -18.98 -21.78 -9.66
CA VAL A 95 -20.14 -21.36 -10.47
C VAL A 95 -20.77 -22.59 -11.12
N PRO A 96 -22.07 -22.85 -10.96
CA PRO A 96 -22.74 -23.93 -11.67
C PRO A 96 -22.66 -23.76 -13.19
N ALA A 97 -22.33 -24.82 -13.91
CA ALA A 97 -22.39 -24.80 -15.38
C ALA A 97 -23.81 -24.47 -15.84
N GLY A 98 -23.95 -23.63 -16.89
CA GLY A 98 -25.26 -23.22 -17.38
C GLY A 98 -25.22 -21.93 -18.22
N ARG A 99 -26.42 -21.51 -18.68
CA ARG A 99 -26.59 -20.28 -19.44
C ARG A 99 -26.88 -19.11 -18.52
N TYR A 100 -26.21 -17.99 -18.78
CA TYR A 100 -26.34 -16.74 -18.05
C TYR A 100 -26.59 -15.57 -19.02
N THR A 101 -27.28 -14.53 -18.54
CA THR A 101 -27.70 -13.38 -19.35
C THR A 101 -27.11 -12.06 -18.84
N ALA A 102 -26.49 -12.06 -17.66
CA ALA A 102 -25.78 -10.91 -17.13
C ALA A 102 -24.77 -11.32 -16.04
N LEU A 103 -23.74 -10.51 -15.90
CA LEU A 103 -22.84 -10.47 -14.75
C LEU A 103 -23.10 -9.18 -13.98
N ARG A 104 -23.30 -9.27 -12.66
CA ARG A 104 -23.37 -8.12 -11.76
C ARG A 104 -22.22 -8.15 -10.79
N PHE A 105 -21.70 -6.99 -10.46
CA PHE A 105 -20.84 -6.71 -9.32
C PHE A 105 -21.09 -5.29 -8.80
N HIS A 106 -20.48 -4.95 -7.68
CA HIS A 106 -20.50 -3.58 -7.15
C HIS A 106 -19.09 -3.01 -7.14
N VAL A 107 -18.94 -1.74 -7.49
CA VAL A 107 -17.78 -0.94 -7.09
C VAL A 107 -17.98 -0.56 -5.63
N GLY A 108 -17.09 -1.06 -4.77
CA GLY A 108 -17.20 -0.98 -3.32
C GLY A 108 -17.52 -2.32 -2.66
N ILE A 109 -17.56 -2.33 -1.34
CA ILE A 109 -17.84 -3.51 -0.51
C ILE A 109 -19.11 -3.29 0.31
N ASP A 110 -19.70 -4.37 0.83
CA ASP A 110 -20.91 -4.25 1.66
C ASP A 110 -20.61 -3.63 3.04
N ALA A 111 -21.67 -3.15 3.71
CA ALA A 111 -21.55 -2.43 4.97
C ALA A 111 -20.91 -3.27 6.09
N ALA A 112 -21.14 -4.59 6.12
CA ALA A 112 -20.55 -5.46 7.14
C ALA A 112 -19.03 -5.59 6.95
N ALA A 113 -18.58 -5.85 5.71
CA ALA A 113 -17.17 -5.89 5.38
C ALA A 113 -16.49 -4.52 5.55
N ASN A 114 -17.21 -3.43 5.23
CA ASN A 114 -16.72 -2.06 5.37
C ASN A 114 -16.50 -1.64 6.83
N ALA A 115 -17.32 -2.15 7.74
CA ALA A 115 -17.22 -1.88 9.19
C ALA A 115 -16.32 -2.87 9.93
N ALA A 116 -15.91 -3.97 9.29
CA ALA A 116 -15.11 -5.02 9.92
C ALA A 116 -13.67 -4.55 10.20
N ASN A 117 -13.00 -5.19 11.17
CA ASN A 117 -11.58 -4.93 11.43
C ASN A 117 -10.72 -5.41 10.23
N PRO A 118 -10.04 -4.50 9.51
CA PRO A 118 -9.23 -4.87 8.34
C PRO A 118 -8.02 -5.76 8.70
N ALA A 119 -7.57 -5.75 9.96
CA ALA A 119 -6.46 -6.56 10.44
C ALA A 119 -6.76 -8.07 10.47
N GLN A 120 -8.02 -8.49 10.34
CA GLN A 120 -8.39 -9.90 10.29
C GLN A 120 -8.08 -10.59 8.95
N HIS A 121 -7.85 -9.82 7.89
CA HIS A 121 -7.63 -10.36 6.56
C HIS A 121 -6.23 -10.94 6.41
N ALA A 122 -6.12 -12.09 5.73
CA ALA A 122 -4.83 -12.72 5.41
C ALA A 122 -3.90 -11.74 4.66
N ALA A 123 -2.60 -12.01 4.71
CA ALA A 123 -1.57 -11.12 4.15
C ALA A 123 -1.70 -10.85 2.65
N ASP A 124 -2.32 -11.76 1.90
CA ASP A 124 -2.57 -11.69 0.45
C ASP A 124 -4.04 -11.37 0.09
N HIS A 125 -4.91 -11.17 1.09
CA HIS A 125 -6.33 -10.92 0.85
C HIS A 125 -6.56 -9.52 0.23
N PRO A 126 -7.48 -9.37 -0.76
CA PRO A 126 -7.77 -8.08 -1.41
C PRO A 126 -8.18 -6.94 -0.46
N LEU A 127 -8.77 -7.25 0.69
CA LEU A 127 -9.14 -6.27 1.72
C LEU A 127 -8.05 -6.05 2.78
N ASN A 128 -6.89 -6.70 2.68
CA ASN A 128 -5.78 -6.34 3.57
C ASN A 128 -5.26 -4.94 3.17
N PRO A 129 -5.25 -3.95 4.07
CA PRO A 129 -4.83 -2.59 3.75
C PRO A 129 -3.42 -2.49 3.17
N ASN A 130 -2.52 -3.40 3.56
CA ASN A 130 -1.16 -3.47 3.03
C ASN A 130 -1.11 -3.96 1.57
N VAL A 131 -2.14 -4.67 1.11
CA VAL A 131 -2.29 -5.13 -0.27
C VAL A 131 -2.93 -4.05 -1.13
N CYS A 132 -4.14 -3.62 -0.77
CA CYS A 132 -4.92 -2.72 -1.63
C CYS A 132 -4.58 -1.23 -1.44
N GLY A 133 -4.13 -0.80 -0.26
CA GLY A 133 -3.91 0.61 0.05
C GLY A 133 -5.18 1.47 -0.01
N LEU A 134 -6.36 0.86 0.18
CA LEU A 134 -7.67 1.49 0.03
C LEU A 134 -8.48 1.51 1.34
N HIS A 135 -7.83 1.62 2.50
CA HIS A 135 -8.53 1.66 3.78
C HIS A 135 -8.14 2.90 4.60
N TRP A 136 -9.16 3.64 5.05
CA TRP A 136 -9.00 4.77 5.98
C TRP A 136 -9.04 4.28 7.42
N SER A 137 -7.95 3.75 7.91
CA SER A 137 -7.86 2.97 9.16
C SER A 137 -8.53 3.60 10.37
N TRP A 138 -8.51 4.93 10.51
CA TRP A 138 -8.98 5.61 11.72
C TRP A 138 -10.33 6.34 11.53
N GLN A 139 -10.72 6.60 10.27
CA GLN A 139 -12.04 7.18 9.96
C GLN A 139 -13.09 6.10 9.67
N GLY A 140 -12.66 4.84 9.61
CA GLY A 140 -13.50 3.68 9.33
C GLY A 140 -13.84 3.51 7.86
N GLY A 141 -13.65 2.28 7.36
CA GLY A 141 -14.10 1.86 6.05
C GLY A 141 -13.08 2.01 4.92
N TYR A 142 -13.47 1.44 3.80
CA TYR A 142 -12.66 1.35 2.58
C TYR A 142 -12.99 2.46 1.59
N ILE A 143 -11.98 2.84 0.83
CA ILE A 143 -12.13 3.59 -0.41
C ILE A 143 -12.60 2.60 -1.47
N PHE A 144 -13.74 2.87 -2.09
CA PHE A 144 -14.33 2.01 -3.11
C PHE A 144 -13.71 2.23 -4.48
N LEU A 145 -13.36 3.48 -4.78
CA LEU A 145 -12.61 3.90 -5.96
C LEU A 145 -11.69 5.06 -5.57
N ALA A 146 -10.40 4.92 -5.85
CA ALA A 146 -9.41 6.01 -5.82
C ALA A 146 -9.04 6.36 -7.25
N LEU A 147 -9.31 7.59 -7.67
CA LEU A 147 -8.93 8.14 -8.96
C LEU A 147 -8.16 9.43 -8.73
N GLU A 148 -6.86 9.40 -8.99
CA GLU A 148 -5.96 10.52 -8.75
C GLU A 148 -5.19 10.88 -10.02
N GLY A 149 -4.79 12.14 -10.13
CA GLY A 149 -4.02 12.58 -11.29
C GLY A 149 -3.68 14.06 -11.30
N SER A 150 -3.11 14.48 -12.40
CA SER A 150 -2.81 15.88 -12.68
C SER A 150 -3.72 16.43 -13.77
N TRP A 151 -3.94 17.74 -13.76
CA TRP A 151 -4.67 18.45 -14.81
C TRP A 151 -4.02 19.80 -15.09
N ARG A 152 -4.40 20.39 -16.22
CA ARG A 152 -3.95 21.72 -16.58
C ARG A 152 -5.15 22.63 -16.80
N GLY A 153 -5.12 23.76 -16.13
CA GLY A 153 -6.06 24.85 -16.32
C GLY A 153 -5.92 25.53 -17.68
N ALA A 154 -6.80 26.47 -17.97
CA ALA A 154 -6.75 27.27 -19.20
C ALA A 154 -5.48 28.11 -19.33
N ASP A 155 -4.85 28.49 -18.22
CA ASP A 155 -3.57 29.18 -18.11
C ASP A 155 -2.35 28.25 -18.26
N GLY A 156 -2.58 26.94 -18.40
CA GLY A 156 -1.54 25.91 -18.49
C GLY A 156 -0.90 25.55 -17.15
N ALA A 157 -1.30 26.17 -16.03
CA ALA A 157 -0.77 25.85 -14.72
C ALA A 157 -1.11 24.40 -14.33
N PRO A 158 -0.13 23.62 -13.80
CA PRO A 158 -0.37 22.28 -13.35
C PRO A 158 -1.18 22.28 -12.04
N GLY A 159 -2.17 21.41 -11.95
CA GLY A 159 -2.95 21.12 -10.75
C GLY A 159 -3.05 19.62 -10.51
N GLY A 160 -3.38 19.23 -9.28
CA GLY A 160 -3.71 17.85 -8.94
C GLY A 160 -5.22 17.66 -8.79
N PHE A 161 -5.68 16.41 -8.88
CA PHE A 161 -7.01 16.02 -8.43
C PHE A 161 -6.96 14.69 -7.71
N SER A 162 -7.87 14.51 -6.73
CA SER A 162 -7.97 13.33 -5.91
C SER A 162 -9.44 13.03 -5.60
N TYR A 163 -9.98 12.05 -6.29
CA TYR A 163 -11.37 11.61 -6.15
C TYR A 163 -11.41 10.24 -5.48
N HIS A 164 -11.83 10.22 -4.22
CA HIS A 164 -12.00 9.02 -3.43
C HIS A 164 -13.48 8.77 -3.16
N LEU A 165 -14.03 7.77 -3.84
CA LEU A 165 -15.39 7.32 -3.59
C LEU A 165 -15.38 6.29 -2.46
N ALA A 166 -16.14 6.53 -1.41
CA ALA A 166 -16.22 5.71 -0.21
C ALA A 166 -17.62 5.79 0.40
N ARG A 167 -17.83 5.17 1.56
CA ARG A 167 -19.09 5.13 2.33
C ARG A 167 -20.16 4.26 1.64
N ASP A 168 -20.92 3.51 2.45
CA ASP A 168 -21.90 2.51 2.01
C ASP A 168 -22.92 3.05 1.02
N ALA A 169 -23.36 4.32 1.18
CA ALA A 169 -24.31 4.98 0.30
C ALA A 169 -23.79 5.15 -1.13
N ASN A 170 -22.51 5.09 -1.37
CA ASN A 170 -21.85 5.24 -2.67
C ASN A 170 -21.46 3.89 -3.31
N ARG A 171 -21.77 2.77 -2.67
CA ARG A 171 -21.57 1.45 -3.26
C ARG A 171 -22.43 1.32 -4.50
N THR A 172 -21.81 1.14 -5.66
CA THR A 172 -22.48 1.28 -6.97
C THR A 172 -22.58 -0.05 -7.67
N ALA A 173 -23.82 -0.48 -8.01
CA ALA A 173 -24.07 -1.69 -8.77
C ALA A 173 -23.75 -1.49 -10.25
N ILE A 174 -23.03 -2.45 -10.84
CA ILE A 174 -22.70 -2.55 -12.25
C ILE A 174 -23.33 -3.82 -12.78
N VAL A 175 -24.20 -3.69 -13.80
CA VAL A 175 -24.86 -4.83 -14.44
C VAL A 175 -24.43 -4.88 -15.91
N LEU A 176 -23.69 -5.91 -16.24
CA LEU A 176 -23.17 -6.16 -17.59
C LEU A 176 -24.05 -7.22 -18.28
N LYS A 177 -24.87 -6.81 -19.21
CA LYS A 177 -25.74 -7.71 -19.97
C LYS A 177 -24.94 -8.43 -21.05
N GLY A 178 -25.24 -9.71 -21.27
CA GLY A 178 -24.64 -10.53 -22.31
C GLY A 178 -25.04 -11.99 -22.14
N ASP A 179 -25.41 -12.65 -23.24
CA ASP A 179 -25.69 -14.09 -23.22
C ASP A 179 -24.41 -14.89 -23.32
N PHE A 180 -24.19 -15.82 -22.38
CA PHE A 180 -23.03 -16.70 -22.41
C PHE A 180 -23.33 -18.05 -21.72
N ASP A 181 -22.71 -19.10 -22.22
CA ASP A 181 -22.81 -20.46 -21.68
C ASP A 181 -21.51 -20.85 -20.98
N LEU A 182 -21.61 -21.23 -19.71
CA LEU A 182 -20.51 -21.76 -18.94
C LEU A 182 -20.61 -23.31 -18.93
N THR A 183 -19.93 -23.94 -19.88
CA THR A 183 -19.83 -25.41 -19.96
C THR A 183 -18.51 -25.93 -19.39
N GLY A 184 -17.60 -25.06 -19.03
CA GLY A 184 -16.28 -25.27 -18.43
C GLY A 184 -15.73 -23.92 -17.97
N ASP A 185 -14.51 -23.92 -17.46
CA ASP A 185 -13.84 -22.69 -17.06
C ASP A 185 -13.79 -21.68 -18.22
N ALA A 186 -14.06 -20.42 -17.91
CA ALA A 186 -14.21 -19.36 -18.91
C ALA A 186 -13.63 -18.04 -18.43
N THR A 187 -13.41 -17.11 -19.37
CA THR A 187 -12.98 -15.75 -19.07
C THR A 187 -13.97 -14.74 -19.61
N ALA A 188 -14.49 -13.90 -18.72
CA ALA A 188 -15.23 -12.69 -19.04
C ALA A 188 -14.24 -11.52 -19.20
N GLU A 189 -14.13 -11.01 -20.42
CA GLU A 189 -13.35 -9.81 -20.71
C GLU A 189 -14.22 -8.58 -20.51
N ILE A 190 -13.85 -7.73 -19.54
CA ILE A 190 -14.59 -6.54 -19.12
C ILE A 190 -13.75 -5.32 -19.43
N GLU A 191 -14.32 -4.36 -20.12
CA GLU A 191 -13.72 -3.05 -20.33
C GLU A 191 -14.07 -2.12 -19.19
N PHE A 192 -13.10 -1.36 -18.70
CA PHE A 192 -13.29 -0.24 -17.81
C PHE A 192 -12.65 1.01 -18.40
N ASP A 193 -13.47 1.92 -18.90
CA ASP A 193 -13.04 3.21 -19.46
C ASP A 193 -13.05 4.28 -18.38
N VAL A 194 -11.85 4.57 -17.82
CA VAL A 194 -11.66 5.54 -16.72
C VAL A 194 -12.11 6.95 -17.13
N ALA A 195 -11.95 7.33 -18.40
CA ALA A 195 -12.37 8.65 -18.86
C ALA A 195 -13.91 8.84 -18.74
N LYS A 196 -14.69 7.77 -18.88
CA LYS A 196 -16.15 7.82 -18.71
C LYS A 196 -16.59 8.09 -17.28
N VAL A 197 -15.74 7.80 -16.29
CA VAL A 197 -16.00 8.16 -14.88
C VAL A 197 -16.07 9.69 -14.72
N LEU A 198 -15.30 10.44 -15.52
CA LEU A 198 -15.30 11.91 -15.53
C LEU A 198 -16.24 12.52 -16.56
N LYS A 199 -16.54 11.80 -17.67
CA LYS A 199 -17.26 12.30 -18.85
C LYS A 199 -18.64 11.67 -19.03
N GLY A 200 -19.14 10.88 -18.08
CA GLY A 200 -20.38 10.11 -18.18
C GLY A 200 -21.65 10.95 -18.15
N ALA A 201 -22.73 10.39 -17.58
CA ALA A 201 -24.05 11.03 -17.52
C ALA A 201 -24.03 12.39 -16.78
N LYS A 202 -23.09 12.57 -15.84
CA LYS A 202 -22.84 13.83 -15.12
C LYS A 202 -21.37 14.21 -15.32
N PRO A 203 -21.04 14.93 -16.41
CA PRO A 203 -19.66 15.30 -16.69
C PRO A 203 -19.10 16.25 -15.62
N LEU A 204 -17.84 16.05 -15.26
CA LEU A 204 -17.12 16.85 -14.28
C LEU A 204 -16.09 17.78 -14.95
N SER A 205 -15.90 18.95 -14.36
CA SER A 205 -14.86 19.92 -14.69
C SER A 205 -14.04 20.21 -13.44
N PHE A 206 -12.74 20.10 -13.52
CA PHE A 206 -11.85 20.36 -12.39
C PHE A 206 -11.93 21.82 -11.93
N ALA A 207 -11.95 22.75 -12.86
CA ALA A 207 -12.01 24.17 -12.56
C ALA A 207 -13.37 24.61 -11.96
N LYS A 208 -14.49 23.97 -12.41
CA LYS A 208 -15.82 24.38 -12.01
C LYS A 208 -16.35 23.61 -10.80
N ASP A 209 -16.20 22.28 -10.81
CA ASP A 209 -16.85 21.42 -9.82
C ASP A 209 -15.91 21.12 -8.63
N GLY A 210 -14.58 21.24 -8.85
CA GLY A 210 -13.55 21.02 -7.83
C GLY A 210 -12.67 19.82 -8.14
N VAL A 211 -11.55 19.73 -7.42
CA VAL A 211 -10.45 18.79 -7.66
C VAL A 211 -10.36 17.67 -6.62
N SER A 212 -11.26 17.64 -5.65
CA SER A 212 -11.19 16.68 -4.56
C SER A 212 -12.59 16.23 -4.10
N THR A 213 -12.71 14.96 -3.73
CA THR A 213 -13.83 14.41 -2.96
C THR A 213 -13.38 13.25 -2.07
N HIS A 214 -13.89 13.22 -0.83
CA HIS A 214 -13.80 12.10 0.10
C HIS A 214 -15.20 11.63 0.49
N SER A 215 -16.14 11.79 -0.45
CA SER A 215 -17.51 11.30 -0.30
C SER A 215 -18.25 11.85 0.93
N GLN A 216 -18.00 13.14 1.27
CA GLN A 216 -18.80 13.77 2.32
C GLN A 216 -20.29 13.75 1.94
N PRO A 217 -21.21 13.63 2.93
CA PRO A 217 -22.64 13.68 2.63
C PRO A 217 -23.01 14.97 1.85
N GLY A 218 -23.71 14.78 0.74
CA GLY A 218 -24.11 15.91 -0.13
C GLY A 218 -23.03 16.38 -1.12
N ASP A 219 -21.86 15.74 -1.19
CA ASP A 219 -20.82 16.12 -2.16
C ASP A 219 -21.28 15.83 -3.62
N PRO A 220 -21.41 16.86 -4.48
CA PRO A 220 -21.87 16.72 -5.84
C PRO A 220 -20.87 15.94 -6.73
N ILE A 221 -19.57 15.98 -6.43
CA ILE A 221 -18.55 15.21 -7.17
C ILE A 221 -18.78 13.72 -6.91
N ALA A 222 -18.92 13.30 -5.65
CA ALA A 222 -19.21 11.90 -5.31
C ALA A 222 -20.50 11.41 -6.00
N ALA A 223 -21.55 12.22 -5.98
CA ALA A 223 -22.81 11.90 -6.66
C ALA A 223 -22.66 11.79 -8.20
N ALA A 224 -21.79 12.59 -8.80
CA ALA A 224 -21.51 12.50 -10.24
C ALA A 224 -20.70 11.23 -10.57
N LEU A 225 -19.69 10.89 -9.78
CA LEU A 225 -18.91 9.66 -9.95
C LEU A 225 -19.81 8.41 -9.87
N VAL A 226 -20.69 8.34 -8.85
CA VAL A 226 -21.68 7.24 -8.70
C VAL A 226 -22.57 7.13 -9.94
N ALA A 227 -23.06 8.25 -10.45
CA ALA A 227 -23.93 8.26 -11.63
C ALA A 227 -23.20 7.83 -12.93
N ASN A 228 -21.90 8.10 -13.03
CA ASN A 228 -21.10 7.82 -14.21
C ASN A 228 -20.55 6.38 -14.24
N LEU A 229 -20.30 5.76 -13.09
CA LEU A 229 -19.67 4.44 -12.97
C LEU A 229 -20.36 3.35 -13.82
N PRO A 230 -21.70 3.19 -13.84
CA PRO A 230 -22.34 2.13 -14.63
C PRO A 230 -22.03 2.22 -16.13
N GLY A 231 -21.88 3.42 -16.67
CA GLY A 231 -21.53 3.65 -18.08
C GLY A 231 -20.05 3.45 -18.41
N ALA A 232 -19.20 3.34 -17.40
CA ALA A 232 -17.76 3.15 -17.57
C ALA A 232 -17.37 1.68 -17.81
N PHE A 233 -18.24 0.73 -17.50
CA PHE A 233 -17.99 -0.71 -17.67
C PHE A 233 -18.78 -1.30 -18.84
N ALA A 234 -18.16 -2.27 -19.54
CA ALA A 234 -18.81 -3.04 -20.59
C ALA A 234 -18.27 -4.47 -20.65
N LEU A 235 -19.17 -5.47 -20.81
CA LEU A 235 -18.77 -6.85 -21.12
C LEU A 235 -18.44 -6.93 -22.61
N ARG A 236 -17.23 -7.39 -22.95
CA ARG A 236 -16.77 -7.55 -24.32
C ARG A 236 -17.07 -8.95 -24.85
N THR A 237 -16.55 -9.94 -24.17
CA THR A 237 -16.69 -11.34 -24.55
C THR A 237 -16.68 -12.23 -23.32
N VAL A 238 -17.25 -13.43 -23.44
CA VAL A 238 -16.97 -14.54 -22.52
C VAL A 238 -16.46 -15.71 -23.38
N THR A 239 -15.28 -16.21 -23.08
CA THR A 239 -14.61 -17.26 -23.87
C THR A 239 -14.17 -18.40 -22.97
N SER A 240 -14.09 -19.61 -23.51
CA SER A 240 -13.56 -20.80 -22.80
C SER A 240 -12.03 -20.79 -22.64
N HIS A 241 -11.35 -19.70 -23.00
CA HIS A 241 -9.92 -19.55 -22.75
C HIS A 241 -9.68 -19.13 -21.31
N VAL A 242 -8.89 -19.92 -20.57
CA VAL A 242 -8.45 -19.61 -19.22
C VAL A 242 -7.06 -18.97 -19.31
N PRO A 243 -6.86 -17.73 -18.79
CA PRO A 243 -5.54 -17.16 -18.71
C PRO A 243 -4.64 -18.09 -17.89
N GLY A 244 -3.41 -18.30 -18.33
CA GLY A 244 -2.44 -19.10 -17.57
C GLY A 244 -2.23 -18.47 -16.19
N ILE A 245 -2.85 -19.04 -15.17
CA ILE A 245 -2.59 -18.66 -13.78
C ILE A 245 -1.22 -19.27 -13.46
N ALA A 246 -0.24 -18.43 -13.17
CA ALA A 246 1.03 -18.88 -12.63
C ALA A 246 0.71 -19.66 -11.33
N ARG A 247 0.88 -20.98 -11.36
CA ARG A 247 0.77 -21.78 -10.13
C ARG A 247 1.80 -21.26 -9.16
N VAL A 248 1.35 -20.81 -8.01
CA VAL A 248 2.27 -20.48 -6.90
C VAL A 248 3.02 -21.77 -6.59
N SER A 249 4.29 -21.83 -6.97
CA SER A 249 5.15 -22.96 -6.64
C SER A 249 5.26 -23.03 -5.12
N GLU A 250 5.23 -24.25 -4.58
CA GLU A 250 5.43 -24.47 -3.16
C GLU A 250 6.81 -23.93 -2.75
N VAL A 251 6.83 -22.85 -2.00
CA VAL A 251 8.07 -22.20 -1.54
C VAL A 251 8.58 -23.00 -0.35
N LYS A 252 9.74 -23.64 -0.51
CA LYS A 252 10.37 -24.39 0.59
C LYS A 252 11.25 -23.46 1.43
N PRO A 253 11.19 -23.58 2.77
CA PRO A 253 12.08 -22.85 3.67
C PRO A 253 13.56 -23.16 3.38
N ILE A 254 14.39 -22.11 3.34
CA ILE A 254 15.82 -22.24 3.08
C ILE A 254 16.53 -22.67 4.38
N GLY A 255 17.18 -23.83 4.36
CA GLY A 255 18.01 -24.32 5.47
C GLY A 255 17.30 -24.26 6.83
N LEU A 256 16.02 -24.67 6.91
CA LEU A 256 15.30 -24.69 8.17
C LEU A 256 15.85 -25.84 9.06
N PRO A 257 16.29 -25.55 10.32
CA PRO A 257 16.76 -26.59 11.21
C PRO A 257 15.69 -27.65 11.51
N ALA A 258 16.11 -28.89 11.74
CA ALA A 258 15.19 -29.98 12.12
C ALA A 258 14.48 -29.71 13.46
N LYS A 259 15.11 -28.94 14.34
CA LYS A 259 14.52 -28.43 15.60
C LYS A 259 14.70 -26.93 15.62
N PHE A 260 13.61 -26.19 15.79
CA PHE A 260 13.60 -24.75 15.87
C PHE A 260 12.46 -24.26 16.75
N THR A 261 12.56 -23.02 17.23
CA THR A 261 11.54 -22.34 18.01
C THR A 261 10.86 -21.27 17.15
N PRO A 262 9.56 -21.40 16.79
CA PRO A 262 8.86 -20.35 16.06
C PRO A 262 8.88 -19.03 16.83
N PHE A 263 9.30 -17.95 16.16
CA PHE A 263 9.28 -16.61 16.75
C PHE A 263 7.88 -16.01 16.66
N GLN A 264 7.37 -15.49 17.78
CA GLN A 264 6.07 -14.83 17.84
C GLN A 264 6.23 -13.33 17.58
N LEU A 265 5.83 -12.89 16.39
CA LEU A 265 5.88 -11.47 16.02
C LEU A 265 4.90 -10.67 16.89
N LYS A 266 5.42 -9.70 17.64
CA LYS A 266 4.61 -8.79 18.46
C LYS A 266 4.14 -7.61 17.63
N MET A 267 2.83 -7.41 17.55
CA MET A 267 2.21 -6.30 16.83
C MET A 267 0.86 -5.93 17.44
N SER A 268 0.34 -4.76 17.14
CA SER A 268 -1.00 -4.36 17.54
C SER A 268 -2.06 -5.19 16.80
N SER A 269 -3.18 -5.48 17.45
CA SER A 269 -4.35 -6.11 16.82
C SER A 269 -5.01 -5.26 15.73
N THR A 270 -4.63 -3.99 15.62
CA THR A 270 -5.08 -3.07 14.57
C THR A 270 -4.18 -3.09 13.33
N PHE A 271 -3.01 -3.76 13.41
CA PHE A 271 -2.10 -3.84 12.28
C PHE A 271 -2.56 -4.89 11.27
N PRO A 272 -2.49 -4.63 9.98
CA PRO A 272 -2.74 -5.66 8.97
C PRO A 272 -1.72 -6.79 9.12
N ILE A 273 -2.09 -8.02 8.77
CA ILE A 273 -1.18 -9.16 8.78
C ILE A 273 -0.05 -8.92 7.76
N PRO A 274 1.23 -8.95 8.16
CA PRO A 274 2.35 -8.69 7.26
C PRO A 274 2.62 -9.85 6.30
N PRO A 275 3.10 -9.58 5.07
CA PRO A 275 3.50 -10.60 4.11
C PRO A 275 4.90 -11.15 4.44
N LEU A 276 5.04 -11.93 5.51
CA LEU A 276 6.32 -12.52 5.89
C LEU A 276 6.88 -13.47 4.81
N PRO A 277 8.21 -13.52 4.60
CA PRO A 277 8.83 -14.40 3.63
C PRO A 277 8.55 -15.89 3.94
N ARG A 278 7.95 -16.62 3.00
CA ARG A 278 7.64 -18.04 3.17
C ARG A 278 8.89 -18.93 3.14
N ASP A 279 9.93 -18.50 2.44
CA ASP A 279 11.23 -19.20 2.34
C ASP A 279 12.14 -18.94 3.54
N ASN A 280 11.84 -17.92 4.37
CA ASN A 280 12.57 -17.57 5.59
C ASN A 280 11.61 -17.39 6.77
N PRO A 281 10.97 -18.46 7.27
CA PRO A 281 10.07 -18.36 8.42
C PRO A 281 10.82 -17.83 9.64
N LEU A 282 10.13 -16.98 10.43
CA LEU A 282 10.71 -16.42 11.64
C LEU A 282 10.89 -17.50 12.71
N ILE A 283 12.14 -17.73 13.10
CA ILE A 283 12.54 -18.62 14.19
C ILE A 283 13.49 -17.89 15.14
N GLU A 284 13.44 -18.20 16.43
CA GLU A 284 14.24 -17.52 17.44
C GLU A 284 15.73 -17.62 17.19
N GLU A 285 16.19 -18.76 16.68
CA GLU A 285 17.59 -19.04 16.40
C GLU A 285 18.15 -18.11 15.29
N ARG A 286 17.36 -17.84 14.23
CA ARG A 286 17.75 -16.88 13.16
C ARG A 286 17.68 -15.44 13.63
N VAL A 287 16.65 -15.11 14.41
CA VAL A 287 16.50 -13.77 15.01
C VAL A 287 17.71 -13.46 15.91
N ALA A 288 18.10 -14.39 16.77
CA ALA A 288 19.26 -14.21 17.65
C ALA A 288 20.58 -14.08 16.87
N LEU A 289 20.77 -14.86 15.81
CA LEU A 289 21.93 -14.72 14.92
C LEU A 289 21.89 -13.35 14.21
N GLY A 290 20.75 -12.93 13.72
CA GLY A 290 20.57 -11.63 13.06
C GLY A 290 20.86 -10.45 13.99
N GLU A 291 20.39 -10.49 15.24
CA GLU A 291 20.70 -9.47 16.26
C GLU A 291 22.20 -9.42 16.56
N ARG A 292 22.86 -10.57 16.66
CA ARG A 292 24.30 -10.63 16.82
C ARG A 292 25.02 -9.97 15.64
N LEU A 293 24.68 -10.34 14.41
CA LEU A 293 25.28 -9.77 13.19
C LEU A 293 25.03 -8.26 13.07
N PHE A 294 23.84 -7.80 13.43
CA PHE A 294 23.50 -6.37 13.42
C PHE A 294 24.43 -5.52 14.29
N ASN A 295 24.97 -6.11 15.36
CA ASN A 295 25.90 -5.47 16.28
C ASN A 295 27.38 -5.82 16.01
N ASP A 296 27.67 -6.66 15.01
CA ASP A 296 29.03 -7.16 14.78
C ASP A 296 29.83 -6.23 13.85
N THR A 297 30.88 -5.64 14.39
CA THR A 297 31.77 -4.75 13.61
C THR A 297 32.62 -5.50 12.58
N ALA A 298 32.69 -6.84 12.63
CA ALA A 298 33.36 -7.65 11.61
C ALA A 298 32.73 -7.47 10.21
N LEU A 299 31.52 -6.90 10.12
CA LEU A 299 30.85 -6.59 8.86
C LEU A 299 31.48 -5.39 8.13
N SER A 300 32.27 -4.54 8.80
CA SER A 300 32.95 -3.41 8.14
C SER A 300 34.41 -3.75 7.82
N ARG A 301 34.98 -3.01 6.85
CA ARG A 301 36.33 -3.23 6.35
C ARG A 301 37.38 -3.14 7.44
N ASP A 302 37.30 -2.11 8.24
CA ASP A 302 38.26 -1.80 9.32
C ASP A 302 37.85 -2.30 10.71
N GLY A 303 36.68 -2.95 10.84
CA GLY A 303 36.17 -3.46 12.10
C GLY A 303 35.67 -2.37 13.07
N THR A 304 35.34 -1.15 12.57
CA THR A 304 34.92 -0.03 13.42
C THR A 304 33.40 0.17 13.44
N LEU A 305 32.69 -0.26 12.39
CA LEU A 305 31.26 -0.04 12.22
C LEU A 305 30.45 -1.33 12.20
N SER A 306 29.27 -1.25 12.76
CA SER A 306 28.20 -2.25 12.64
C SER A 306 26.91 -1.55 12.17
N CYS A 307 25.83 -2.28 11.88
CA CYS A 307 24.54 -1.68 11.57
C CYS A 307 24.06 -0.78 12.72
N ALA A 308 24.27 -1.21 13.98
CA ALA A 308 23.92 -0.43 15.17
C ALA A 308 24.66 0.91 15.29
N SER A 309 25.78 1.10 14.59
CA SER A 309 26.54 2.36 14.61
C SER A 309 25.78 3.52 13.93
N CYS A 310 24.94 3.20 12.93
CA CYS A 310 24.08 4.16 12.25
C CYS A 310 22.60 4.01 12.66
N HIS A 311 22.22 2.87 13.23
CA HIS A 311 20.85 2.56 13.64
C HIS A 311 20.78 2.23 15.15
N PRO A 312 21.07 3.20 16.04
CA PRO A 312 21.07 2.98 17.48
C PRO A 312 19.65 2.73 18.01
N ARG A 313 19.51 1.74 18.89
CA ARG A 313 18.22 1.30 19.45
C ARG A 313 17.46 2.43 20.15
N GLU A 314 18.17 3.26 20.90
CA GLU A 314 17.63 4.39 21.68
C GLU A 314 17.07 5.53 20.80
N ARG A 315 17.39 5.54 19.52
CA ARG A 315 16.84 6.44 18.50
C ARG A 315 15.83 5.76 17.58
N ALA A 316 15.12 4.77 18.08
CA ALA A 316 14.19 3.96 17.28
C ALA A 316 14.85 3.44 15.99
N PHE A 317 16.12 3.06 16.07
CA PHE A 317 16.95 2.56 14.96
C PHE A 317 17.09 3.56 13.78
N ALA A 318 17.05 4.87 14.03
CA ALA A 318 17.32 5.93 13.05
C ALA A 318 18.69 6.56 13.30
N ASP A 319 19.36 6.98 12.23
CA ASP A 319 20.63 7.75 12.36
C ASP A 319 20.33 9.17 12.88
N PRO A 320 20.90 9.59 14.02
CA PRO A 320 20.71 10.94 14.53
C PRO A 320 21.47 12.02 13.74
N ARG A 321 22.35 11.62 12.82
CA ARG A 321 23.12 12.53 11.96
C ARG A 321 22.32 12.88 10.70
N LYS A 322 22.59 14.04 10.14
CA LYS A 322 22.01 14.47 8.86
C LYS A 322 22.29 13.43 7.76
N LEU A 323 23.53 12.98 7.68
CA LEU A 323 24.01 11.95 6.76
C LEU A 323 24.85 10.95 7.56
N SER A 324 24.73 9.67 7.24
CA SER A 324 25.52 8.62 7.89
C SER A 324 27.01 8.76 7.56
N VAL A 325 27.86 8.39 8.50
CA VAL A 325 29.33 8.42 8.36
C VAL A 325 29.84 6.98 8.33
N GLY A 326 30.41 6.59 7.21
CA GLY A 326 31.01 5.28 6.98
C GLY A 326 32.46 5.18 7.43
N VAL A 327 33.12 4.09 7.05
CA VAL A 327 34.56 3.85 7.31
C VAL A 327 35.40 4.99 6.74
N GLU A 328 36.52 5.29 7.43
CA GLU A 328 37.40 6.40 7.07
C GLU A 328 36.72 7.78 7.09
N GLY A 329 35.58 7.93 7.75
CA GLY A 329 34.85 9.19 7.82
C GLY A 329 34.15 9.61 6.53
N ARG A 330 33.92 8.69 5.59
CA ARG A 330 33.19 8.98 4.35
C ARG A 330 31.72 9.25 4.65
N VAL A 331 31.17 10.25 3.98
CA VAL A 331 29.81 10.71 4.25
C VAL A 331 28.86 10.20 3.17
N GLY A 332 27.77 9.56 3.61
CA GLY A 332 26.68 9.12 2.74
C GLY A 332 25.95 10.28 2.05
N THR A 333 25.04 9.96 1.12
CA THR A 333 24.31 10.97 0.33
C THR A 333 22.88 11.17 0.81
N ARG A 334 22.34 10.27 1.64
CA ARG A 334 20.97 10.31 2.17
C ARG A 334 20.96 10.03 3.66
N GLN A 335 19.89 10.50 4.32
CA GLN A 335 19.63 10.23 5.72
C GLN A 335 19.33 8.72 5.94
N GLY A 336 19.85 8.14 7.00
CA GLY A 336 19.61 6.75 7.38
C GLY A 336 18.19 6.54 7.89
N MET A 337 17.38 5.78 7.15
CA MET A 337 15.98 5.53 7.52
C MET A 337 15.87 4.73 8.82
N PRO A 338 14.82 4.96 9.64
CA PRO A 338 14.56 4.13 10.81
C PRO A 338 14.20 2.68 10.40
N LEU A 339 14.65 1.70 11.23
CA LEU A 339 14.50 0.27 10.96
C LEU A 339 13.40 -0.35 11.85
N PHE A 340 12.19 0.13 11.77
CA PHE A 340 11.03 -0.51 12.43
C PHE A 340 9.88 -0.73 11.47
N ASN A 341 9.01 -1.69 11.78
CA ASN A 341 7.85 -2.10 10.97
C ASN A 341 8.21 -2.46 9.52
N LEU A 342 9.41 -3.01 9.30
CA LEU A 342 9.87 -3.38 7.96
C LEU A 342 9.14 -4.61 7.39
N ALA A 343 8.47 -5.40 8.23
CA ALA A 343 7.66 -6.55 7.82
C ALA A 343 6.50 -6.20 6.87
N TRP A 344 6.10 -4.94 6.82
CA TRP A 344 5.03 -4.43 5.96
C TRP A 344 5.54 -3.76 4.68
N LYS A 345 6.86 -3.55 4.54
CA LYS A 345 7.44 -2.95 3.33
C LYS A 345 7.73 -4.00 2.26
N THR A 346 7.53 -3.60 1.00
CA THR A 346 7.77 -4.45 -0.18
C THR A 346 8.96 -4.00 -1.01
N SER A 347 9.58 -2.87 -0.64
CA SER A 347 10.81 -2.35 -1.25
C SER A 347 11.54 -1.44 -0.26
N PHE A 348 12.85 -1.35 -0.37
CA PHE A 348 13.69 -0.76 0.66
C PHE A 348 14.61 0.32 0.09
N PHE A 349 15.17 1.15 0.98
CA PHE A 349 15.78 2.47 0.73
C PHE A 349 14.76 3.54 0.33
N TRP A 350 15.23 4.81 0.31
CA TRP A 350 14.42 5.95 -0.09
C TRP A 350 13.89 5.87 -1.53
N ASP A 351 14.59 5.18 -2.41
CA ASP A 351 14.26 5.02 -3.83
C ASP A 351 13.68 3.64 -4.18
N GLY A 352 13.61 2.72 -3.23
CA GLY A 352 13.06 1.38 -3.43
C GLY A 352 13.93 0.47 -4.31
N ARG A 353 15.25 0.70 -4.35
CA ARG A 353 16.18 -0.06 -5.21
C ARG A 353 16.39 -1.51 -4.77
N ALA A 354 16.13 -1.84 -3.50
CA ALA A 354 16.21 -3.20 -3.00
C ALA A 354 14.80 -3.83 -2.91
N PRO A 355 14.54 -4.97 -3.58
CA PRO A 355 13.21 -5.60 -3.62
C PRO A 355 12.92 -6.48 -2.40
N SER A 356 13.94 -6.83 -1.61
CA SER A 356 13.80 -7.64 -0.39
C SER A 356 14.68 -7.08 0.74
N LEU A 357 14.29 -7.38 1.99
CA LEU A 357 15.03 -6.92 3.16
C LEU A 357 16.39 -7.61 3.29
N ARG A 358 16.49 -8.90 2.89
CA ARG A 358 17.77 -9.63 2.89
C ARG A 358 18.78 -9.05 1.90
N GLU A 359 18.32 -8.60 0.73
CA GLU A 359 19.18 -7.91 -0.24
C GLU A 359 19.57 -6.53 0.28
N GLN A 360 18.61 -5.79 0.83
CA GLN A 360 18.88 -4.47 1.41
C GLN A 360 19.97 -4.55 2.49
N ALA A 361 19.89 -5.53 3.40
CA ALA A 361 20.82 -5.66 4.52
C ALA A 361 22.26 -5.94 4.09
N LEU A 362 22.49 -6.50 2.91
CA LEU A 362 23.84 -6.77 2.36
C LEU A 362 24.43 -5.58 1.58
N ILE A 363 23.62 -4.60 1.16
CA ILE A 363 24.11 -3.46 0.37
C ILE A 363 24.99 -2.53 1.20
N PRO A 364 24.61 -2.09 2.42
CA PRO A 364 25.46 -1.22 3.27
C PRO A 364 26.82 -1.81 3.60
N ILE A 365 26.92 -3.15 3.69
CA ILE A 365 28.18 -3.84 3.94
C ILE A 365 29.17 -3.56 2.81
N GLN A 366 28.68 -3.55 1.55
CA GLN A 366 29.49 -3.40 0.36
C GLN A 366 29.63 -1.94 -0.12
N ASP A 367 28.78 -1.04 0.39
CA ASP A 367 28.78 0.35 -0.07
C ASP A 367 30.05 1.07 0.41
N HIS A 368 30.76 1.67 -0.56
CA HIS A 368 31.98 2.39 -0.34
C HIS A 368 31.84 3.58 0.63
N LEU A 369 30.66 4.20 0.71
CA LEU A 369 30.38 5.30 1.63
C LEU A 369 29.90 4.83 3.01
N GLU A 370 29.72 3.50 3.21
CA GLU A 370 29.22 2.92 4.45
C GLU A 370 30.27 1.97 5.05
N MET A 371 30.12 0.65 4.95
CA MET A 371 31.02 -0.33 5.60
C MET A 371 32.20 -0.76 4.71
N ASP A 372 32.11 -0.57 3.40
CA ASP A 372 33.18 -0.78 2.39
C ASP A 372 33.89 -2.15 2.49
N GLU A 373 33.13 -3.25 2.70
CA GLU A 373 33.70 -4.60 2.84
C GLU A 373 33.13 -5.56 1.79
N ALA A 374 33.99 -6.38 1.20
CA ALA A 374 33.58 -7.44 0.30
C ALA A 374 32.95 -8.61 1.08
N LEU A 375 31.83 -9.15 0.58
CA LEU A 375 31.11 -10.25 1.27
C LEU A 375 31.98 -11.50 1.48
N GLU A 376 32.92 -11.78 0.58
CA GLU A 376 33.86 -12.89 0.72
C GLU A 376 34.79 -12.72 1.93
N ASN A 377 35.16 -11.48 2.26
CA ASN A 377 35.96 -11.18 3.45
C ASN A 377 35.11 -11.25 4.71
N VAL A 378 33.86 -10.77 4.66
CA VAL A 378 32.89 -10.92 5.76
C VAL A 378 32.72 -12.40 6.09
N VAL A 379 32.49 -13.25 5.10
CA VAL A 379 32.38 -14.73 5.28
C VAL A 379 33.62 -15.30 5.99
N LYS A 380 34.82 -14.88 5.59
CA LYS A 380 36.08 -15.33 6.23
C LYS A 380 36.20 -14.85 7.68
N LYS A 381 35.83 -13.59 7.96
CA LYS A 381 35.87 -13.02 9.32
C LYS A 381 34.88 -13.77 10.23
N LEU A 382 33.59 -13.85 9.83
CA LEU A 382 32.54 -14.51 10.58
C LEU A 382 32.79 -16.03 10.73
N GLY A 383 33.35 -16.69 9.73
CA GLY A 383 33.67 -18.11 9.74
C GLY A 383 34.66 -18.52 10.83
N LYS A 384 35.32 -17.56 11.45
CA LYS A 384 36.24 -17.83 12.60
C LYS A 384 35.51 -17.80 13.95
N THR A 385 34.42 -17.06 14.08
CA THR A 385 33.82 -16.70 15.39
C THR A 385 32.36 -17.09 15.55
N THR A 386 31.63 -17.36 14.46
CA THR A 386 30.18 -17.49 14.49
C THR A 386 29.62 -18.82 13.96
N ARG A 387 30.45 -19.79 13.58
CA ARG A 387 30.03 -21.07 12.97
C ARG A 387 28.96 -21.83 13.78
N GLU A 388 29.09 -21.86 15.10
CA GLU A 388 28.11 -22.52 15.97
C GLU A 388 26.73 -21.84 15.91
N HIS A 389 26.68 -20.51 15.84
CA HIS A 389 25.43 -19.77 15.71
C HIS A 389 24.77 -20.05 14.36
N PHE A 390 25.57 -20.16 13.28
CA PHE A 390 25.04 -20.56 11.97
C PHE A 390 24.53 -22.00 11.98
N ALA A 391 25.22 -22.92 12.67
CA ALA A 391 24.77 -24.31 12.81
C ALA A 391 23.39 -24.37 13.51
N HIS A 392 23.15 -23.56 14.54
CA HIS A 392 21.86 -23.49 15.22
C HIS A 392 20.76 -22.87 14.34
N ALA A 393 21.10 -21.83 13.57
CA ALA A 393 20.12 -21.07 12.77
C ALA A 393 19.78 -21.73 11.43
N PHE A 394 20.69 -22.57 10.85
CA PHE A 394 20.58 -23.12 9.52
C PHE A 394 20.88 -24.63 9.42
N ASP A 395 20.99 -25.32 10.54
CA ASP A 395 21.39 -26.74 10.59
C ASP A 395 22.73 -27.02 9.83
N SER A 396 23.59 -26.00 9.75
CA SER A 396 24.88 -26.05 9.06
C SER A 396 25.79 -24.93 9.55
N PRO A 397 27.06 -25.21 9.88
CA PRO A 397 28.02 -24.22 10.33
C PRO A 397 28.58 -23.35 9.20
N GLU A 398 28.15 -23.56 7.98
CA GLU A 398 28.63 -22.83 6.80
C GLU A 398 28.12 -21.39 6.81
N VAL A 399 29.03 -20.44 6.69
CA VAL A 399 28.72 -19.00 6.56
C VAL A 399 28.68 -18.64 5.09
N THR A 400 27.55 -18.12 4.62
CA THR A 400 27.38 -17.62 3.25
C THR A 400 26.72 -16.26 3.24
N PRO A 401 26.92 -15.44 2.18
CA PRO A 401 26.22 -14.16 2.05
C PRO A 401 24.69 -14.30 2.15
N GLU A 402 24.13 -15.33 1.56
CA GLU A 402 22.69 -15.62 1.62
C GLU A 402 22.23 -15.82 3.07
N ARG A 403 22.92 -16.66 3.85
CA ARG A 403 22.57 -16.91 5.26
C ARG A 403 22.77 -15.69 6.15
N ILE A 404 23.76 -14.86 5.86
CA ILE A 404 23.94 -13.56 6.53
C ILE A 404 22.71 -12.69 6.27
N GLY A 405 22.30 -12.55 5.02
CA GLY A 405 21.11 -11.79 4.63
C GLY A 405 19.83 -12.32 5.27
N LEU A 406 19.61 -13.65 5.27
CA LEU A 406 18.45 -14.30 5.90
C LEU A 406 18.39 -14.08 7.41
N ALA A 407 19.53 -14.13 8.11
CA ALA A 407 19.58 -13.87 9.56
C ALA A 407 19.31 -12.40 9.88
N LEU A 408 19.93 -11.47 9.14
CA LEU A 408 19.65 -10.03 9.28
C LEU A 408 18.18 -9.70 8.97
N GLU A 409 17.61 -10.24 7.89
CA GLU A 409 16.18 -10.13 7.56
C GLU A 409 15.32 -10.60 8.74
N SER A 410 15.60 -11.78 9.30
CA SER A 410 14.82 -12.32 10.43
C SER A 410 14.83 -11.38 11.63
N PHE A 411 15.96 -10.81 12.01
CA PHE A 411 16.04 -9.84 13.11
C PHE A 411 15.30 -8.53 12.78
N LEU A 412 15.56 -7.95 11.61
CA LEU A 412 14.97 -6.68 11.19
C LEU A 412 13.44 -6.75 11.08
N LEU A 413 12.88 -7.88 10.68
CA LEU A 413 11.43 -8.11 10.65
C LEU A 413 10.80 -8.08 12.06
N THR A 414 11.55 -8.37 13.12
CA THR A 414 11.06 -8.35 14.51
C THR A 414 11.02 -6.96 15.13
N LEU A 415 11.64 -5.97 14.50
CA LEU A 415 11.69 -4.60 15.00
C LEU A 415 10.33 -3.90 14.74
N THR A 416 9.34 -4.17 15.60
CA THR A 416 8.01 -3.59 15.50
C THR A 416 7.83 -2.42 16.45
N SER A 417 7.08 -1.40 16.05
CA SER A 417 6.64 -0.27 16.88
C SER A 417 5.11 -0.26 16.87
N HIS A 418 4.48 -0.58 18.03
CA HIS A 418 3.05 -0.88 18.10
C HIS A 418 2.37 -0.51 19.42
N ASP A 419 3.09 0.11 20.37
CA ASP A 419 2.58 0.46 21.71
C ASP A 419 2.86 1.94 22.05
N SER A 420 2.49 2.84 21.12
CA SER A 420 2.54 4.28 21.35
C SER A 420 1.37 4.76 22.23
N LYS A 421 1.43 6.01 22.73
CA LYS A 421 0.30 6.64 23.43
C LYS A 421 -0.96 6.60 22.56
N PHE A 422 -0.82 6.87 21.25
CA PHE A 422 -1.94 6.80 20.31
C PHE A 422 -2.52 5.38 20.24
N ASP A 423 -1.70 4.33 20.15
CA ASP A 423 -2.18 2.95 20.11
C ASP A 423 -2.96 2.60 21.39
N ARG A 424 -2.45 3.01 22.56
CA ARG A 424 -3.12 2.82 23.86
C ARG A 424 -4.44 3.58 23.95
N ALA A 425 -4.49 4.80 23.40
CA ALA A 425 -5.72 5.57 23.32
C ALA A 425 -6.77 4.89 22.44
N MET A 426 -6.37 4.34 21.30
CA MET A 426 -7.27 3.62 20.39
C MET A 426 -7.80 2.31 21.01
N ARG A 427 -7.04 1.69 21.91
CA ARG A 427 -7.50 0.53 22.70
C ARG A 427 -8.32 0.91 23.94
N GLY A 428 -8.50 2.20 24.22
CA GLY A 428 -9.21 2.70 25.39
C GLY A 428 -8.43 2.63 26.71
N GLU A 429 -7.12 2.35 26.65
CA GLU A 429 -6.23 2.23 27.79
C GLU A 429 -5.70 3.59 28.29
N GLU A 430 -5.70 4.60 27.42
CA GLU A 430 -5.23 5.95 27.67
C GLU A 430 -6.13 6.96 26.96
N LYS A 431 -5.93 8.26 27.23
CA LYS A 431 -6.67 9.34 26.56
C LYS A 431 -5.71 10.33 25.92
N LEU A 432 -6.05 10.79 24.74
CA LEU A 432 -5.41 11.97 24.15
C LEU A 432 -5.84 13.23 24.89
N SER A 433 -4.94 14.19 25.04
CA SER A 433 -5.29 15.53 25.48
C SER A 433 -6.15 16.23 24.42
N THR A 434 -6.78 17.35 24.75
CA THR A 434 -7.58 18.13 23.81
C THR A 434 -6.77 18.58 22.60
N GLU A 435 -5.51 18.99 22.81
CA GLU A 435 -4.63 19.43 21.72
C GLU A 435 -4.18 18.24 20.83
N GLU A 436 -3.83 17.10 21.42
CA GLU A 436 -3.50 15.86 20.68
C GLU A 436 -4.69 15.34 19.88
N GLN A 437 -5.89 15.36 20.48
CA GLN A 437 -7.12 14.97 19.79
C GLN A 437 -7.42 15.92 18.62
N ARG A 438 -7.28 17.24 18.82
CA ARG A 438 -7.44 18.22 17.75
C ARG A 438 -6.41 18.00 16.64
N GLY A 439 -5.17 17.68 16.99
CA GLY A 439 -4.11 17.34 16.02
C GLY A 439 -4.43 16.09 15.22
N PHE A 440 -4.97 15.05 15.84
CA PHE A 440 -5.44 13.84 15.16
C PHE A 440 -6.58 14.15 14.17
N GLU A 441 -7.57 14.94 14.59
CA GLU A 441 -8.66 15.36 13.72
C GLU A 441 -8.15 16.12 12.48
N LEU A 442 -7.25 17.09 12.68
CA LEU A 442 -6.63 17.84 11.57
C LEU A 442 -5.83 16.91 10.64
N PHE A 443 -5.05 15.99 11.20
CA PHE A 443 -4.25 15.03 10.45
C PHE A 443 -5.11 14.15 9.54
N MET A 444 -6.29 13.72 10.03
CA MET A 444 -7.21 12.82 9.34
C MET A 444 -8.26 13.55 8.49
N GLN A 445 -8.33 14.87 8.57
CA GLN A 445 -9.33 15.66 7.86
C GLN A 445 -8.76 16.22 6.55
N GLU A 446 -9.56 16.13 5.49
CA GLU A 446 -9.34 16.78 4.20
C GLU A 446 -9.27 18.31 4.36
N ARG A 447 -8.40 18.95 3.56
CA ARG A 447 -8.43 20.39 3.37
C ARG A 447 -9.21 20.71 2.10
N GLU A 448 -10.53 20.83 2.23
CA GLU A 448 -11.47 21.12 1.16
C GLU A 448 -12.39 22.28 1.55
N PRO A 449 -11.95 23.53 1.35
CA PRO A 449 -12.71 24.71 1.74
C PRO A 449 -14.10 24.80 1.12
N ARG A 450 -14.29 24.26 -0.09
CA ARG A 450 -15.58 24.17 -0.78
C ARG A 450 -16.64 23.43 0.04
N MET A 451 -16.20 22.43 0.82
CA MET A 451 -17.05 21.64 1.72
C MET A 451 -16.95 22.09 3.19
N GLY A 452 -16.27 23.20 3.47
CA GLY A 452 -16.05 23.69 4.82
C GLY A 452 -15.07 22.85 5.65
N SER A 453 -14.30 21.98 5.02
CA SER A 453 -13.31 21.12 5.67
C SER A 453 -11.95 21.79 5.67
N MET A 454 -11.34 21.97 6.85
CA MET A 454 -10.07 22.69 7.04
C MET A 454 -9.05 21.79 7.78
N GLY A 455 -8.77 20.60 7.23
CA GLY A 455 -7.80 19.67 7.76
C GLY A 455 -6.36 19.95 7.34
N ALA A 456 -5.44 19.09 7.78
CA ALA A 456 -4.03 19.12 7.40
C ALA A 456 -3.68 18.08 6.31
N ASP A 457 -4.64 17.27 5.89
CA ASP A 457 -4.58 16.39 4.71
C ASP A 457 -3.44 15.34 4.71
N CYS A 458 -2.90 15.01 5.88
CA CYS A 458 -1.70 14.16 6.01
C CYS A 458 -1.98 12.68 5.68
N PHE A 459 -3.22 12.24 5.90
CA PHE A 459 -3.62 10.83 5.84
C PHE A 459 -3.57 10.21 4.44
N HIS A 460 -3.51 11.00 3.38
CA HIS A 460 -3.38 10.49 2.01
C HIS A 460 -2.11 9.69 1.79
N CYS A 461 -1.00 10.18 2.37
CA CYS A 461 0.30 9.53 2.29
C CYS A 461 0.62 8.76 3.58
N HIS A 462 0.21 9.32 4.72
CA HIS A 462 0.51 8.79 6.05
C HIS A 462 -0.70 8.16 6.73
N GLY A 463 -1.62 7.58 5.97
CA GLY A 463 -2.76 6.84 6.48
C GLY A 463 -2.39 5.45 7.02
N GLY A 464 -3.42 4.76 7.51
CA GLY A 464 -3.27 3.39 7.99
C GLY A 464 -2.62 3.26 9.37
N ALA A 465 -2.68 2.07 9.92
CA ALA A 465 -2.11 1.75 11.25
C ALA A 465 -0.59 1.98 11.33
N LEU A 466 0.09 1.97 10.20
CA LEU A 466 1.53 2.18 10.09
C LEU A 466 1.91 3.65 9.82
N PHE A 467 0.94 4.53 9.60
CA PHE A 467 1.15 5.94 9.22
C PHE A 467 2.06 6.10 8.00
N THR A 468 1.83 5.26 6.99
CA THR A 468 2.49 5.28 5.68
C THR A 468 1.68 4.45 4.68
N ASP A 469 1.70 4.85 3.42
CA ASP A 469 1.16 4.08 2.31
C ASP A 469 2.23 3.26 1.56
N HIS A 470 3.49 3.36 1.98
CA HIS A 470 4.67 2.75 1.36
C HIS A 470 4.87 3.10 -0.14
N GLN A 471 4.19 4.14 -0.64
CA GLN A 471 4.34 4.58 -2.02
C GLN A 471 5.53 5.55 -2.17
N PHE A 472 5.87 5.86 -3.43
CA PHE A 472 6.91 6.84 -3.75
C PHE A 472 6.25 8.12 -4.20
N ARG A 473 6.60 9.23 -3.55
CA ARG A 473 5.93 10.52 -3.75
C ARG A 473 6.92 11.66 -3.85
N ASN A 474 6.60 12.64 -4.68
CA ASN A 474 7.28 13.93 -4.66
C ASN A 474 6.50 14.85 -3.72
N ASN A 475 7.10 15.21 -2.61
CA ASN A 475 6.50 16.05 -1.58
C ASN A 475 6.75 17.55 -1.79
N GLY A 476 7.18 17.96 -2.98
CA GLY A 476 7.40 19.37 -3.31
C GLY A 476 8.70 19.97 -2.75
N LEU A 477 9.64 19.17 -2.29
CA LEU A 477 11.01 19.64 -2.06
C LEU A 477 11.67 20.01 -3.41
N ALA A 478 12.63 20.93 -3.38
CA ALA A 478 13.42 21.21 -4.58
C ALA A 478 14.08 19.92 -5.08
N ILE A 479 13.90 19.62 -6.37
CA ILE A 479 14.55 18.47 -6.99
C ILE A 479 16.04 18.78 -7.09
N ASP A 480 16.86 17.92 -6.50
CA ASP A 480 18.31 17.96 -6.66
C ASP A 480 18.69 17.09 -7.86
N GLU A 481 19.37 17.69 -8.85
CA GLU A 481 19.86 16.96 -10.02
C GLU A 481 20.88 15.87 -9.66
N ALA A 482 21.56 16.02 -8.53
CA ALA A 482 22.45 14.99 -8.00
C ALA A 482 21.68 13.80 -7.39
N ASP A 483 20.41 13.98 -6.99
CA ASP A 483 19.56 12.92 -6.45
C ASP A 483 18.12 12.98 -6.98
N LEU A 484 17.88 12.29 -8.06
CA LEU A 484 16.57 12.21 -8.72
C LEU A 484 15.61 11.19 -8.10
N GLY A 485 15.91 10.67 -6.90
CA GLY A 485 15.06 9.73 -6.19
C GLY A 485 14.83 8.42 -6.96
N ARG A 486 13.60 7.95 -6.98
CA ARG A 486 13.20 6.71 -7.63
C ARG A 486 13.47 6.65 -9.13
N PHE A 487 13.51 7.78 -9.81
CA PHE A 487 13.91 7.84 -11.24
C PHE A 487 15.24 7.12 -11.50
N ARG A 488 16.16 7.11 -10.53
CA ARG A 488 17.44 6.38 -10.67
C ARG A 488 17.24 4.88 -10.86
N VAL A 489 16.13 4.34 -10.35
CA VAL A 489 15.76 2.91 -10.40
C VAL A 489 14.90 2.63 -11.64
N THR A 490 13.82 3.37 -11.83
CA THR A 490 12.78 3.06 -12.83
C THR A 490 13.03 3.68 -14.21
N LYS A 491 13.78 4.77 -14.28
CA LYS A 491 13.95 5.62 -15.47
C LYS A 491 12.64 6.24 -15.99
N ALA A 492 11.54 6.10 -15.27
CA ALA A 492 10.26 6.71 -15.61
C ALA A 492 10.25 8.20 -15.21
N ALA A 493 9.89 9.09 -16.12
CA ALA A 493 9.93 10.55 -15.89
C ALA A 493 9.08 10.97 -14.68
N ILE A 494 7.96 10.29 -14.44
CA ILE A 494 7.05 10.56 -13.31
C ILE A 494 7.72 10.30 -11.95
N ASP A 495 8.70 9.41 -11.88
CA ASP A 495 9.42 9.08 -10.66
C ASP A 495 10.54 10.07 -10.29
N ARG A 496 10.72 11.15 -11.09
CA ARG A 496 11.75 12.16 -10.83
C ARG A 496 11.43 12.94 -9.56
N GLY A 497 12.33 12.90 -8.58
CA GLY A 497 12.18 13.56 -7.29
C GLY A 497 11.20 12.86 -6.35
N THR A 498 10.79 11.62 -6.65
CA THR A 498 9.94 10.83 -5.74
C THR A 498 10.79 9.97 -4.81
N PHE A 499 10.33 9.88 -3.57
CA PHE A 499 10.96 9.10 -2.50
C PHE A 499 9.90 8.31 -1.73
N SER A 500 10.31 7.22 -1.11
CA SER A 500 9.42 6.39 -0.28
C SER A 500 8.81 7.20 0.86
N THR A 501 7.48 7.16 1.01
CA THR A 501 6.76 7.72 2.15
C THR A 501 7.19 6.98 3.43
N PRO A 502 7.86 7.64 4.40
CA PRO A 502 8.25 6.98 5.64
C PRO A 502 7.05 6.81 6.58
N SER A 503 7.12 5.84 7.49
CA SER A 503 6.20 5.77 8.62
C SER A 503 6.41 6.97 9.56
N LEU A 504 5.32 7.54 10.08
CA LEU A 504 5.39 8.59 11.11
C LEU A 504 5.44 8.04 12.54
N ARG A 505 5.42 6.71 12.70
CA ARG A 505 5.67 6.12 14.02
C ARG A 505 7.06 6.51 14.51
N ASN A 506 7.18 6.83 15.79
CA ASN A 506 8.41 7.30 16.42
C ASN A 506 8.98 8.61 15.83
N ILE A 507 8.19 9.35 15.05
CA ILE A 507 8.69 10.53 14.33
C ILE A 507 9.34 11.58 15.24
N ALA A 508 8.88 11.70 16.49
CA ALA A 508 9.42 12.66 17.45
C ALA A 508 10.88 12.37 17.88
N VAL A 509 11.35 11.12 17.72
CA VAL A 509 12.69 10.69 18.13
C VAL A 509 13.61 10.29 16.98
N THR A 510 13.12 10.42 15.72
CA THR A 510 13.84 9.99 14.50
C THR A 510 14.32 11.17 13.63
N ALA A 511 14.46 12.35 14.21
CA ALA A 511 15.12 13.47 13.52
C ALA A 511 16.58 13.12 13.17
N PRO A 512 17.15 13.70 12.07
CA PRO A 512 16.58 14.69 11.17
C PRO A 512 15.66 14.10 10.10
N TYR A 513 14.87 14.95 9.44
CA TYR A 513 13.79 14.57 8.53
C TYR A 513 14.12 14.81 7.06
N MET A 514 13.33 14.17 6.18
CA MET A 514 13.46 14.11 4.73
C MET A 514 14.60 13.16 4.28
N HIS A 515 14.61 12.84 2.98
CA HIS A 515 15.60 11.91 2.40
C HIS A 515 17.06 12.42 2.52
N ASP A 516 17.25 13.72 2.66
CA ASP A 516 18.55 14.37 2.79
C ASP A 516 18.82 14.95 4.20
N GLY A 517 17.93 14.70 5.16
CA GLY A 517 18.08 15.15 6.54
C GLY A 517 18.10 16.66 6.73
N ARG A 518 17.42 17.44 5.86
CA ARG A 518 17.49 18.91 5.87
C ARG A 518 16.77 19.56 7.03
N PHE A 519 15.76 18.95 7.58
CA PHE A 519 14.96 19.49 8.70
C PHE A 519 15.30 18.78 10.00
N THR A 520 15.47 19.54 11.06
CA THR A 520 15.83 19.01 12.39
C THR A 520 14.67 19.03 13.38
N THR A 521 13.57 19.72 13.05
CA THR A 521 12.37 19.80 13.90
C THR A 521 11.10 19.53 13.11
N LEU A 522 10.03 19.09 13.80
CA LEU A 522 8.71 18.88 13.19
C LEU A 522 8.06 20.20 12.75
N GLU A 523 8.38 21.30 13.41
CA GLU A 523 7.95 22.64 13.00
C GLU A 523 8.44 22.96 11.58
N GLN A 524 9.73 22.74 11.29
CA GLN A 524 10.30 22.93 9.95
C GLN A 524 9.63 22.04 8.91
N VAL A 525 9.27 20.80 9.27
CA VAL A 525 8.54 19.89 8.39
C VAL A 525 7.16 20.44 8.06
N LEU A 526 6.41 20.92 9.08
CA LEU A 526 5.08 21.50 8.86
C LEU A 526 5.15 22.84 8.14
N ASP A 527 6.19 23.64 8.35
CA ASP A 527 6.42 24.89 7.60
C ASP A 527 6.62 24.57 6.11
N HIS A 528 7.34 23.50 5.79
CA HIS A 528 7.49 23.04 4.40
C HIS A 528 6.13 22.68 3.79
N TYR A 529 5.31 21.84 4.43
CA TYR A 529 4.00 21.45 3.89
C TYR A 529 2.98 22.61 3.91
N SER A 530 3.18 23.60 4.77
CA SER A 530 2.31 24.78 4.86
C SER A 530 2.58 25.80 3.77
N GLU A 531 3.87 26.12 3.49
CA GLU A 531 4.26 27.26 2.67
C GLU A 531 5.45 26.97 1.75
N GLY A 532 6.11 25.82 1.88
CA GLY A 532 7.36 25.49 1.19
C GLY A 532 7.21 24.52 0.02
N VAL A 533 6.00 24.05 -0.29
CA VAL A 533 5.75 23.08 -1.37
C VAL A 533 5.97 23.72 -2.73
N ARG A 534 6.93 23.19 -3.50
CA ARG A 534 7.23 23.66 -4.86
C ARG A 534 6.45 22.88 -5.90
N ARG A 535 5.85 23.57 -6.83
CA ARG A 535 5.15 22.96 -7.96
C ARG A 535 6.16 22.43 -8.97
N THR A 536 5.98 21.17 -9.34
CA THR A 536 6.74 20.48 -10.39
C THR A 536 5.78 19.56 -11.14
N ASP A 537 6.18 19.07 -12.32
CA ASP A 537 5.35 18.15 -13.11
C ASP A 537 5.14 16.78 -12.43
N THR A 538 5.97 16.44 -11.44
CA THR A 538 5.91 15.18 -10.68
C THR A 538 5.40 15.36 -9.25
N LEU A 539 4.98 16.58 -8.85
CA LEU A 539 4.40 16.85 -7.53
C LEU A 539 3.20 15.91 -7.30
N ASP A 540 3.14 15.29 -6.12
CA ASP A 540 2.03 14.41 -5.77
C ASP A 540 0.68 15.12 -5.95
N PRO A 541 -0.32 14.48 -6.61
CA PRO A 541 -1.63 15.08 -6.86
C PRO A 541 -2.34 15.58 -5.59
N ASN A 542 -2.16 14.88 -4.45
CA ASN A 542 -2.74 15.28 -3.18
C ASN A 542 -2.11 16.56 -2.59
N LEU A 543 -0.92 16.94 -3.04
CA LEU A 543 -0.34 18.25 -2.74
C LEU A 543 -0.63 19.26 -3.85
N ALA A 544 -0.63 18.82 -5.10
CA ALA A 544 -0.84 19.69 -6.25
C ALA A 544 -2.29 20.24 -6.34
N LYS A 545 -3.26 19.64 -5.65
CA LYS A 545 -4.64 20.15 -5.54
C LYS A 545 -4.78 21.39 -4.64
N HIS A 546 -3.80 21.64 -3.77
CA HIS A 546 -3.80 22.78 -2.85
C HIS A 546 -3.25 24.06 -3.52
N PRO A 547 -3.43 25.24 -2.91
CA PRO A 547 -2.83 26.48 -3.41
C PRO A 547 -1.31 26.40 -3.56
N GLU A 548 -0.72 27.36 -4.28
CA GLU A 548 0.74 27.48 -4.37
C GLU A 548 1.34 27.67 -2.96
N GLY A 549 2.45 27.01 -2.70
CA GLY A 549 3.11 26.97 -1.40
C GLY A 549 2.62 25.84 -0.49
N GLY A 550 1.39 25.37 -0.59
CA GLY A 550 0.89 24.22 0.19
C GLY A 550 -0.40 24.46 0.97
N LEU A 551 -0.45 23.96 2.21
CA LEU A 551 -1.67 23.87 3.01
C LEU A 551 -2.08 25.17 3.72
N HIS A 552 -1.17 26.11 3.91
CA HIS A 552 -1.37 27.37 4.68
C HIS A 552 -1.98 27.14 6.07
N LEU A 553 -1.34 26.25 6.86
CA LEU A 553 -1.76 25.93 8.21
C LEU A 553 -1.46 27.10 9.16
N THR A 554 -2.39 27.41 10.05
CA THR A 554 -2.17 28.37 11.14
C THR A 554 -1.14 27.83 12.16
N ALA A 555 -0.55 28.72 12.96
CA ALA A 555 0.38 28.32 14.01
C ALA A 555 -0.28 27.39 15.06
N GLU A 556 -1.58 27.55 15.30
CA GLU A 556 -2.36 26.70 16.20
C GLU A 556 -2.55 25.29 15.61
N GLU A 557 -2.93 25.21 14.33
CA GLU A 557 -3.06 23.92 13.62
C GLU A 557 -1.73 23.18 13.58
N LYS A 558 -0.61 23.85 13.27
CA LYS A 558 0.72 23.26 13.31
C LYS A 558 1.06 22.68 14.69
N ARG A 559 0.82 23.43 15.77
CA ARG A 559 1.06 22.95 17.15
C ARG A 559 0.22 21.73 17.49
N ALA A 560 -1.06 21.73 17.15
CA ALA A 560 -1.94 20.60 17.40
C ALA A 560 -1.48 19.34 16.62
N VAL A 561 -1.14 19.48 15.35
CA VAL A 561 -0.60 18.34 14.54
C VAL A 561 0.69 17.82 15.15
N ILE A 562 1.62 18.68 15.59
CA ILE A 562 2.86 18.27 16.26
C ILE A 562 2.55 17.53 17.57
N ALA A 563 1.61 18.02 18.37
CA ALA A 563 1.18 17.35 19.59
C ALA A 563 0.70 15.93 19.30
N PHE A 564 -0.12 15.76 18.28
CA PHE A 564 -0.55 14.43 17.83
C PHE A 564 0.62 13.57 17.35
N LEU A 565 1.50 14.08 16.50
CA LEU A 565 2.66 13.32 15.98
C LEU A 565 3.55 12.78 17.11
N LYS A 566 3.72 13.51 18.20
CA LYS A 566 4.45 13.06 19.39
C LYS A 566 3.81 11.85 20.06
N THR A 567 2.48 11.70 19.97
CA THR A 567 1.78 10.51 20.53
C THR A 567 2.08 9.21 19.78
N LEU A 568 2.73 9.27 18.60
CA LEU A 568 3.10 8.12 17.80
C LEU A 568 4.41 7.46 18.23
N THR A 569 5.04 7.96 19.31
CA THR A 569 6.25 7.39 19.90
C THR A 569 5.90 6.13 20.70
N ASP A 570 6.54 5.00 20.37
CA ASP A 570 6.38 3.75 21.10
C ASP A 570 6.94 3.90 22.53
N ARG A 571 6.24 3.32 23.53
CA ARG A 571 6.60 3.40 24.94
C ARG A 571 8.08 3.10 25.21
N ARG A 572 8.70 2.21 24.44
CA ARG A 572 10.12 1.86 24.58
C ARG A 572 11.07 3.01 24.33
N PHE A 573 10.62 4.07 23.66
CA PHE A 573 11.42 5.22 23.26
C PHE A 573 10.94 6.56 23.90
N GLU A 574 9.90 6.53 24.76
CA GLU A 574 9.33 7.75 25.38
C GLU A 574 10.32 8.45 26.35
N ASN A 575 11.30 7.73 26.88
CA ASN A 575 12.23 8.24 27.90
C ASN A 575 13.67 8.46 27.39
N HIS A 576 13.86 8.62 26.09
CA HIS A 576 15.17 8.80 25.47
C HIS A 576 15.35 10.14 24.77
#